data_0990dd7e8e28e628c6cd5c6fb4be3b2b
#
_entry.id   0990dd7e8e28e628c6cd5c6fb4be3b2b
#
_cell.length_a   1.000
_cell.length_b   1.000
_cell.length_c   1.000
_cell.angle_alpha   90.00
_cell.angle_beta   90.00
_cell.angle_gamma   90.00
#
_symmetry.space_group_name_H-M   'P 1'
#
loop_
_entity.id
_entity.type
_entity.pdbx_description
1 polymer ?
#
loop_
_entity_poly.entity_id
_entity_poly.type
_entity_poly.pdbx_seq_one_letter_code
_entity_poly.pdbx_strand_id
1 'polypeptide(L)'
;MGWTMDQVITLASMIEKEAKRADFARVSAVFHNRLERGMALGSDVTVKYVTGTTRMNLTNSDLSVDSPYNTYRHAGLPLGPVCNPSAAAIEAALYPDRDFTEEKYLYFCSKDPDTGELYFSRTLEEHEAAVRIYSPLWLAYDQKMGAQ
;
A
#
# COMPACT_ATOMS: atom_id res chain seq x y z
N MET A 1 -2.58 12.29 -17.28
CA MET A 1 -2.31 10.87 -17.08
C MET A 1 -3.03 9.92 -18.03
N GLY A 2 -4.09 10.31 -18.66
CA GLY A 2 -4.88 9.42 -19.51
C GLY A 2 -5.62 8.32 -18.76
N TRP A 3 -5.78 8.46 -17.45
CA TRP A 3 -6.49 7.48 -16.62
C TRP A 3 -7.99 7.73 -16.63
N THR A 4 -8.77 6.66 -16.52
CA THR A 4 -10.22 6.76 -16.32
C THR A 4 -10.52 7.18 -14.88
N MET A 5 -11.75 7.65 -14.65
CA MET A 5 -12.20 7.96 -13.29
C MET A 5 -12.12 6.72 -12.38
N ASP A 6 -12.52 5.55 -12.90
CA ASP A 6 -12.46 4.30 -12.13
C ASP A 6 -11.04 3.97 -11.69
N GLN A 7 -10.04 4.19 -12.55
CA GLN A 7 -8.64 3.95 -12.22
C GLN A 7 -8.16 4.91 -11.13
N VAL A 8 -8.52 6.18 -11.22
CA VAL A 8 -8.16 7.18 -10.21
C VAL A 8 -8.78 6.84 -8.87
N ILE A 9 -10.07 6.51 -8.84
CA ILE A 9 -10.78 6.16 -7.60
C ILE A 9 -10.22 4.88 -7.00
N THR A 10 -9.88 3.88 -7.82
CA THR A 10 -9.27 2.63 -7.36
C THR A 10 -7.94 2.90 -6.65
N LEU A 11 -7.04 3.66 -7.29
CA LEU A 11 -5.77 4.01 -6.66
C LEU A 11 -5.98 4.84 -5.38
N ALA A 12 -6.87 5.83 -5.44
CA ALA A 12 -7.18 6.66 -4.27
C ALA A 12 -7.68 5.83 -3.09
N SER A 13 -8.50 4.81 -3.34
CA SER A 13 -9.01 3.94 -2.30
C SER A 13 -7.89 3.15 -1.61
N MET A 14 -6.88 2.73 -2.37
CA MET A 14 -5.71 2.06 -1.81
C MET A 14 -4.89 3.02 -0.94
N ILE A 15 -4.64 4.23 -1.44
CA ILE A 15 -3.92 5.27 -0.71
C ILE A 15 -4.62 5.58 0.63
N GLU A 16 -5.94 5.72 0.60
CA GLU A 16 -6.75 5.99 1.79
C GLU A 16 -6.52 4.96 2.89
N LYS A 17 -6.45 3.68 2.50
CA LYS A 17 -6.30 2.57 3.43
C LYS A 17 -4.86 2.32 3.86
N GLU A 18 -3.88 2.71 3.05
CA GLU A 18 -2.47 2.45 3.33
C GLU A 18 -1.85 3.43 4.32
N ALA A 19 -2.30 4.69 4.33
CA ALA A 19 -1.56 5.75 5.00
C ALA A 19 -2.46 6.74 5.71
N LYS A 20 -1.84 7.60 6.51
CA LYS A 20 -2.45 8.83 6.99
C LYS A 20 -2.30 9.91 5.93
N ARG A 21 -3.14 10.93 6.02
CA ARG A 21 -3.22 12.02 5.04
C ARG A 21 -1.86 12.64 4.71
N ALA A 22 -0.99 12.83 5.71
CA ALA A 22 0.34 13.43 5.52
C ALA A 22 1.23 12.63 4.56
N ASP A 23 1.00 11.32 4.43
CA ASP A 23 1.80 10.43 3.58
C ASP A 23 1.08 10.03 2.28
N PHE A 24 -0.12 10.51 2.03
CA PHE A 24 -0.90 10.13 0.85
C PHE A 24 -0.13 10.34 -0.46
N ALA A 25 0.46 11.50 -0.64
CA ALA A 25 1.19 11.83 -1.87
C ALA A 25 2.44 10.96 -2.04
N ARG A 26 3.12 10.61 -0.96
CA ARG A 26 4.30 9.74 -0.98
C ARG A 26 3.94 8.31 -1.33
N VAL A 27 2.90 7.77 -0.72
CA VAL A 27 2.38 6.43 -1.05
C VAL A 27 1.92 6.39 -2.50
N SER A 28 1.25 7.43 -2.96
CA SER A 28 0.85 7.58 -4.37
C SER A 28 2.06 7.50 -5.30
N ALA A 29 3.14 8.20 -4.96
CA ALA A 29 4.38 8.18 -5.76
C ALA A 29 4.95 6.76 -5.88
N VAL A 30 4.97 6.00 -4.79
CA VAL A 30 5.44 4.61 -4.79
C VAL A 30 4.58 3.76 -5.74
N PHE A 31 3.25 3.88 -5.66
CA PHE A 31 2.36 3.13 -6.54
C PHE A 31 2.52 3.53 -8.01
N HIS A 32 2.62 4.82 -8.31
CA HIS A 32 2.87 5.30 -9.67
C HIS A 32 4.20 4.78 -10.21
N ASN A 33 5.26 4.82 -9.41
CA ASN A 33 6.57 4.33 -9.81
C ASN A 33 6.54 2.83 -10.13
N ARG A 34 5.84 2.05 -9.32
CA ARG A 34 5.67 0.62 -9.58
C ARG A 34 4.86 0.35 -10.85
N LEU A 35 3.75 1.05 -11.04
CA LEU A 35 2.93 0.91 -12.25
C LEU A 35 3.73 1.22 -13.49
N GLU A 36 4.53 2.27 -13.48
CA GLU A 36 5.37 2.66 -14.61
C GLU A 36 6.40 1.59 -14.94
N ARG A 37 6.90 0.88 -13.95
CA ARG A 37 7.89 -0.20 -14.14
C ARG A 37 7.26 -1.57 -14.41
N GLY A 38 5.95 -1.68 -14.41
CA GLY A 38 5.27 -2.96 -14.54
C GLY A 38 5.40 -3.86 -13.31
N MET A 39 5.74 -3.30 -12.15
CA MET A 39 5.82 -4.04 -10.89
C MET A 39 4.44 -4.24 -10.29
N ALA A 40 4.22 -5.41 -9.69
CA ALA A 40 3.01 -5.64 -8.90
C ALA A 40 2.94 -4.63 -7.74
N LEU A 41 1.75 -4.10 -7.46
CA LEU A 41 1.60 -3.10 -6.40
C LEU A 41 1.83 -3.67 -5.01
N GLY A 42 1.51 -4.96 -4.79
CA GLY A 42 1.82 -5.65 -3.55
C GLY A 42 1.25 -4.95 -2.32
N SER A 43 0.00 -4.50 -2.39
CA SER A 43 -0.64 -3.75 -1.31
C SER A 43 -1.46 -4.68 -0.42
N ASP A 44 -1.14 -4.69 0.87
CA ASP A 44 -1.86 -5.49 1.86
C ASP A 44 -3.34 -5.14 1.92
N VAL A 45 -3.70 -3.88 1.68
CA VAL A 45 -5.10 -3.44 1.79
C VAL A 45 -6.01 -4.13 0.78
N THR A 46 -5.49 -4.51 -0.39
CA THR A 46 -6.27 -5.24 -1.39
C THR A 46 -6.53 -6.69 -0.96
N VAL A 47 -5.55 -7.30 -0.31
CA VAL A 47 -5.69 -8.65 0.26
C VAL A 47 -6.66 -8.64 1.43
N LYS A 48 -6.53 -7.66 2.33
CA LYS A 48 -7.45 -7.49 3.48
C LYS A 48 -8.89 -7.27 3.03
N TYR A 49 -9.09 -6.57 1.92
CA TYR A 49 -10.41 -6.36 1.35
C TYR A 49 -11.10 -7.68 1.00
N VAL A 50 -10.35 -8.64 0.47
CA VAL A 50 -10.86 -9.95 0.06
C VAL A 50 -11.01 -10.90 1.25
N THR A 51 -9.98 -10.97 2.12
CA THR A 51 -9.94 -11.95 3.21
C THR A 51 -10.68 -11.51 4.46
N GLY A 52 -10.85 -10.20 4.64
CA GLY A 52 -11.45 -9.63 5.85
C GLY A 52 -10.53 -9.62 7.06
N THR A 53 -9.27 -10.06 6.93
CA THR A 53 -8.33 -10.04 8.05
C THR A 53 -7.97 -8.62 8.48
N THR A 54 -7.78 -8.42 9.78
CA THR A 54 -7.34 -7.15 10.36
C THR A 54 -5.87 -7.16 10.77
N ARG A 55 -5.16 -8.28 10.56
CA ARG A 55 -3.76 -8.41 10.94
C ARG A 55 -2.86 -7.45 10.14
N MET A 56 -1.87 -6.86 10.81
CA MET A 56 -0.79 -6.11 10.17
C MET A 56 0.18 -7.04 9.46
N ASN A 57 0.45 -8.21 10.07
CA ASN A 57 1.39 -9.19 9.55
C ASN A 57 0.62 -10.28 8.80
N LEU A 58 0.53 -10.14 7.48
CA LEU A 58 -0.18 -11.12 6.64
C LEU A 58 0.62 -12.41 6.49
N THR A 59 -0.09 -13.53 6.49
CA THR A 59 0.51 -14.86 6.27
C THR A 59 0.70 -15.12 4.78
N ASN A 60 1.53 -16.13 4.44
CA ASN A 60 1.67 -16.58 3.06
C ASN A 60 0.33 -17.03 2.46
N SER A 61 -0.53 -17.63 3.28
CA SER A 61 -1.88 -18.01 2.85
C SER A 61 -2.71 -16.78 2.46
N ASP A 62 -2.66 -15.72 3.27
CA ASP A 62 -3.35 -14.46 2.95
C ASP A 62 -2.84 -13.89 1.62
N LEU A 63 -1.52 -13.83 1.44
CA LEU A 63 -0.89 -13.23 0.27
C LEU A 63 -1.11 -14.04 -1.01
N SER A 64 -1.52 -15.30 -0.89
CA SER A 64 -1.73 -16.19 -2.04
C SER A 64 -3.19 -16.33 -2.46
N VAL A 65 -4.11 -15.57 -1.85
CA VAL A 65 -5.53 -15.65 -2.18
C VAL A 65 -5.77 -15.43 -3.68
N ASP A 66 -6.59 -16.30 -4.27
CA ASP A 66 -6.91 -16.20 -5.70
C ASP A 66 -8.06 -15.22 -5.91
N SER A 67 -7.70 -14.01 -6.26
CA SER A 67 -8.66 -12.93 -6.50
C SER A 67 -8.08 -11.89 -7.43
N PRO A 68 -8.88 -11.29 -8.33
CA PRO A 68 -8.43 -10.18 -9.16
C PRO A 68 -8.10 -8.92 -8.35
N TYR A 69 -8.47 -8.87 -7.07
CA TYR A 69 -8.06 -7.82 -6.14
C TYR A 69 -6.64 -8.01 -5.60
N ASN A 70 -6.08 -9.23 -5.67
CA ASN A 70 -4.77 -9.51 -5.06
C ASN A 70 -3.63 -8.89 -5.87
N THR A 71 -3.12 -7.75 -5.40
CA THR A 71 -2.04 -7.02 -6.07
C THR A 71 -0.66 -7.66 -5.89
N TYR A 72 -0.54 -8.71 -5.11
CA TYR A 72 0.68 -9.53 -5.06
C TYR A 72 0.75 -10.51 -6.22
N ARG A 73 -0.40 -10.95 -6.74
CA ARG A 73 -0.48 -11.94 -7.81
C ARG A 73 -0.73 -11.36 -9.20
N HIS A 74 -1.29 -10.16 -9.27
CA HIS A 74 -1.66 -9.50 -10.52
C HIS A 74 -1.01 -8.12 -10.60
N ALA A 75 -0.27 -7.87 -11.67
CA ALA A 75 0.31 -6.56 -11.91
C ALA A 75 -0.78 -5.54 -12.24
N GLY A 76 -0.51 -4.28 -11.96
CA GLY A 76 -1.45 -3.19 -12.22
C GLY A 76 -2.43 -2.96 -11.08
N LEU A 77 -3.44 -2.14 -11.36
CA LEU A 77 -4.49 -1.82 -10.39
C LEU A 77 -5.38 -3.04 -10.12
N PRO A 78 -5.94 -3.17 -8.90
CA PRO A 78 -6.92 -4.22 -8.62
C PRO A 78 -8.21 -4.00 -9.42
N LEU A 79 -9.12 -4.96 -9.32
CA LEU A 79 -10.38 -4.97 -10.07
C LEU A 79 -11.20 -3.69 -9.88
N GLY A 80 -11.18 -3.13 -8.67
CA GLY A 80 -11.94 -1.93 -8.35
C GLY A 80 -11.54 -1.34 -6.99
N PRO A 81 -12.26 -0.31 -6.52
CA PRO A 81 -11.97 0.32 -5.24
C PRO A 81 -12.14 -0.62 -4.05
N VAL A 82 -11.34 -0.41 -3.00
CA VAL A 82 -11.42 -1.15 -1.73
C VAL A 82 -12.15 -0.35 -0.64
N CYS A 83 -12.44 0.92 -0.91
CA CYS A 83 -13.22 1.78 -0.03
C CYS A 83 -13.71 3.00 -0.82
N ASN A 84 -14.48 3.85 -0.15
CA ASN A 84 -14.87 5.16 -0.68
C ASN A 84 -13.78 6.18 -0.28
N PRO A 85 -12.92 6.62 -1.20
CA PRO A 85 -11.80 7.47 -0.84
C PRO A 85 -12.20 8.91 -0.58
N SER A 86 -11.42 9.60 0.27
CA SER A 86 -11.57 11.02 0.51
C SER A 86 -11.09 11.86 -0.67
N ALA A 87 -11.50 13.13 -0.70
CA ALA A 87 -10.99 14.09 -1.69
C ALA A 87 -9.47 14.21 -1.63
N ALA A 88 -8.89 14.17 -0.43
CA ALA A 88 -7.44 14.23 -0.25
C ALA A 88 -6.72 13.03 -0.88
N ALA A 89 -7.30 11.83 -0.78
CA ALA A 89 -6.72 10.64 -1.41
C ALA A 89 -6.85 10.71 -2.93
N ILE A 90 -7.95 11.22 -3.46
CA ILE A 90 -8.15 11.41 -4.89
C ILE A 90 -7.13 12.42 -5.44
N GLU A 91 -6.92 13.53 -4.72
CA GLU A 91 -5.91 14.52 -5.09
C GLU A 91 -4.51 13.91 -5.12
N ALA A 92 -4.17 13.11 -4.11
CA ALA A 92 -2.88 12.42 -4.05
C ALA A 92 -2.71 11.41 -5.20
N ALA A 93 -3.77 10.72 -5.60
CA ALA A 93 -3.72 9.80 -6.74
C ALA A 93 -3.40 10.54 -8.05
N LEU A 94 -3.91 11.76 -8.20
CA LEU A 94 -3.68 12.60 -9.36
C LEU A 94 -2.32 13.31 -9.33
N TYR A 95 -1.86 13.69 -8.13
CA TYR A 95 -0.66 14.49 -7.92
C TYR A 95 0.26 13.81 -6.90
N PRO A 96 0.98 12.75 -7.32
CA PRO A 96 1.94 12.09 -6.43
C PRO A 96 3.08 13.02 -6.03
N ASP A 97 3.73 12.69 -4.90
CA ASP A 97 4.86 13.47 -4.40
C ASP A 97 5.97 13.53 -5.46
N ARG A 98 6.37 14.74 -5.81
CA ARG A 98 7.33 14.97 -6.89
C ARG A 98 8.70 14.39 -6.58
N ASP A 99 9.22 14.64 -5.38
CA ASP A 99 10.56 14.19 -5.00
C ASP A 99 10.63 12.66 -4.96
N PHE A 100 9.62 12.01 -4.40
CA PHE A 100 9.54 10.56 -4.34
C PHE A 100 9.39 9.93 -5.72
N THR A 101 8.70 10.61 -6.64
CA THR A 101 8.60 10.18 -8.03
C THR A 101 9.95 10.28 -8.75
N GLU A 102 10.63 11.42 -8.61
CA GLU A 102 11.92 11.66 -9.25
C GLU A 102 13.02 10.75 -8.69
N GLU A 103 13.02 10.52 -7.38
CA GLU A 103 14.01 9.66 -6.70
C GLU A 103 13.70 8.18 -6.79
N LYS A 104 12.58 7.80 -7.44
CA LYS A 104 12.20 6.41 -7.68
C LYS A 104 12.01 5.58 -6.42
N TYR A 105 11.29 6.11 -5.42
CA TYR A 105 10.89 5.31 -4.27
C TYR A 105 9.92 4.21 -4.73
N LEU A 106 10.21 2.97 -4.34
CA LEU A 106 9.47 1.79 -4.80
C LEU A 106 8.84 0.97 -3.67
N TYR A 107 9.18 1.25 -2.42
CA TYR A 107 8.77 0.44 -1.28
C TYR A 107 8.37 1.29 -0.10
N PHE A 108 7.43 0.79 0.69
CA PHE A 108 7.16 1.32 2.02
C PHE A 108 6.68 0.20 2.93
N CYS A 109 6.82 0.40 4.25
CA CYS A 109 6.26 -0.49 5.25
C CYS A 109 5.91 0.32 6.49
N SER A 110 5.11 -0.28 7.39
CA SER A 110 4.80 0.37 8.66
C SER A 110 6.05 0.46 9.53
N LYS A 111 6.36 1.66 10.01
CA LYS A 111 7.41 1.92 11.00
C LYS A 111 6.85 1.83 12.40
N ASP A 112 5.64 2.35 12.61
CA ASP A 112 4.96 2.34 13.90
C ASP A 112 3.45 2.19 13.69
N PRO A 113 2.88 0.99 13.96
CA PRO A 113 1.44 0.77 13.80
C PRO A 113 0.56 1.67 14.66
N ASP A 114 1.05 2.08 15.85
CA ASP A 114 0.28 2.93 16.76
C ASP A 114 0.11 4.35 16.22
N THR A 115 1.14 4.89 15.56
CA THR A 115 1.11 6.25 15.00
C THR A 115 0.72 6.28 13.52
N GLY A 116 0.85 5.16 12.81
CA GLY A 116 0.65 5.09 11.37
C GLY A 116 1.85 5.59 10.57
N GLU A 117 2.99 5.83 11.21
CA GLU A 117 4.20 6.28 10.54
C GLU A 117 4.73 5.20 9.60
N LEU A 118 5.17 5.60 8.40
CA LEU A 118 5.69 4.71 7.37
C LEU A 118 7.19 4.95 7.15
N TYR A 119 7.87 3.90 6.69
CA TYR A 119 9.26 3.96 6.25
C TYR A 119 9.29 3.67 4.75
N PHE A 120 9.92 4.57 3.99
CA PHE A 120 10.01 4.48 2.53
C PHE A 120 11.42 4.10 2.11
N SER A 121 11.55 3.27 1.07
CA SER A 121 12.84 2.87 0.53
C SER A 121 12.82 2.76 -0.99
N ARG A 122 14.01 2.81 -1.60
CA ARG A 122 14.15 2.79 -3.04
C ARG A 122 14.51 1.42 -3.58
N THR A 123 15.16 0.58 -2.78
CA THR A 123 15.62 -0.74 -3.19
C THR A 123 14.95 -1.83 -2.37
N LEU A 124 14.87 -3.03 -2.94
CA LEU A 124 14.35 -4.20 -2.23
C LEU A 124 15.20 -4.50 -0.99
N GLU A 125 16.52 -4.37 -1.09
CA GLU A 125 17.43 -4.62 0.02
C GLU A 125 17.15 -3.70 1.21
N GLU A 126 16.97 -2.40 0.96
CA GLU A 126 16.60 -1.43 2.00
C GLU A 126 15.24 -1.77 2.60
N HIS A 127 14.28 -2.16 1.76
CA HIS A 127 12.94 -2.53 2.21
C HIS A 127 12.99 -3.77 3.12
N GLU A 128 13.69 -4.81 2.71
CA GLU A 128 13.81 -6.04 3.51
C GLU A 128 14.51 -5.77 4.85
N ALA A 129 15.51 -4.91 4.86
CA ALA A 129 16.18 -4.49 6.10
C ALA A 129 15.21 -3.78 7.04
N ALA A 130 14.38 -2.88 6.50
CA ALA A 130 13.36 -2.17 7.28
C ALA A 130 12.30 -3.14 7.82
N VAL A 131 11.84 -4.08 7.02
CA VAL A 131 10.87 -5.10 7.44
C VAL A 131 11.41 -5.92 8.62
N ARG A 132 12.68 -6.31 8.58
CA ARG A 132 13.30 -7.03 9.69
C ARG A 132 13.31 -6.22 10.99
N ILE A 133 13.50 -4.91 10.88
CA ILE A 133 13.53 -4.02 12.05
C ILE A 133 12.12 -3.80 12.61
N TYR A 134 11.14 -3.57 11.74
CA TYR A 134 9.81 -3.10 12.15
C TYR A 134 8.76 -4.20 12.30
N SER A 135 8.92 -5.35 11.65
CA SER A 135 7.92 -6.43 11.71
C SER A 135 7.62 -6.96 13.13
N PRO A 136 8.57 -6.99 14.06
CA PRO A 136 8.24 -7.35 15.45
C PRO A 136 7.17 -6.44 16.08
N LEU A 137 7.16 -5.15 15.69
CA LEU A 137 6.14 -4.21 16.16
C LEU A 137 4.77 -4.52 15.59
N TRP A 138 4.70 -5.05 14.36
CA TRP A 138 3.44 -5.45 13.73
C TRP A 138 2.83 -6.64 14.47
N LEU A 139 3.65 -7.63 14.79
CA LEU A 139 3.21 -8.80 15.55
C LEU A 139 2.72 -8.42 16.94
N ALA A 140 3.45 -7.55 17.63
CA ALA A 140 3.07 -7.05 18.95
C ALA A 140 1.74 -6.27 18.87
N TYR A 141 1.56 -5.45 17.83
CA TYR A 141 0.33 -4.72 17.60
C TYR A 141 -0.85 -5.67 17.38
N ASP A 142 -0.67 -6.69 16.53
CA ASP A 142 -1.71 -7.69 16.25
C ASP A 142 -2.13 -8.42 17.53
N GLN A 143 -1.19 -8.79 18.37
CA GLN A 143 -1.47 -9.43 19.65
C GLN A 143 -2.24 -8.50 20.59
N LYS A 144 -1.80 -7.24 20.70
CA LYS A 144 -2.44 -6.21 21.52
C LYS A 144 -3.89 -5.95 21.10
N MET A 145 -4.14 -5.90 19.79
CA MET A 145 -5.45 -5.60 19.24
C MET A 145 -6.35 -6.82 19.10
N GLY A 146 -5.84 -8.01 19.31
CA GLY A 146 -6.58 -9.25 19.08
C GLY A 146 -6.95 -9.45 17.63
N ALA A 147 -6.11 -9.02 16.70
CA ALA A 147 -6.37 -9.08 15.26
C ALA A 147 -6.43 -10.52 14.74
N GLN A 148 -7.33 -10.74 13.76
CA GLN A 148 -7.57 -12.05 13.15
C GLN A 148 -7.34 -12.07 11.65
#